data_48bd0ee9eec92e70239f6fc52707e5e4
#
_entry.id   48bd0ee9eec92e70239f6fc52707e5e4
#
_cell.length_a   1.000
_cell.length_b   1.000
_cell.length_c   1.000
_cell.angle_alpha   90.00
_cell.angle_beta   90.00
_cell.angle_gamma   90.00
#
_symmetry.space_group_name_H-M   'P 1'
#
loop_
_entity.id
_entity.type
_entity.pdbx_description
1 polymer ?
#
loop_
_entity_poly.entity_id
_entity_poly.type
_entity_poly.pdbx_seq_one_letter_code
_entity_poly.pdbx_strand_id
1 'polypeptide(L)'
;MSKTNALRTGVVAVFSALHVTLYLLPTPLWRNWAVFLLPIEGIILGPSAGFLTALIGSGLGRIIKPTPDWMFGVIAEPLGVFVAGLLAKGKWKPVIAVYAVLLGSYLIHPVYFGGQMLPLWTIIDIPVAFILIYPAATLGKFVYEKDFLRLTLASTLIFFVSTVTDSLTRVFLLVPARLYEFFGLSFDILRDYVFVPGAILSFVEDGLAIIIAILVGVPLIVALRKVSAFKYPLT
;
A
#
# COMPACT_ATOMS: atom_id res chain seq x y z
N MET A 1 -22.41 12.09 20.43
CA MET A 1 -21.84 11.72 19.10
C MET A 1 -22.94 11.73 18.07
N SER A 2 -22.75 12.34 16.90
CA SER A 2 -23.72 12.23 15.81
C SER A 2 -23.75 10.79 15.30
N LYS A 3 -24.91 10.32 14.76
CA LYS A 3 -25.04 8.98 14.17
C LYS A 3 -23.96 8.70 13.11
N THR A 4 -23.56 9.73 12.35
CA THR A 4 -22.52 9.66 11.34
C THR A 4 -21.14 9.37 11.94
N ASN A 5 -20.79 9.97 13.06
CA ASN A 5 -19.49 9.75 13.72
C ASN A 5 -19.41 8.33 14.32
N ALA A 6 -20.50 7.84 14.92
CA ALA A 6 -20.55 6.48 15.46
C ALA A 6 -20.37 5.43 14.35
N LEU A 7 -21.01 5.64 13.20
CA LEU A 7 -20.87 4.75 12.05
C LEU A 7 -19.42 4.73 11.51
N ARG A 8 -18.81 5.92 11.36
CA ARG A 8 -17.39 6.03 10.93
C ARG A 8 -16.46 5.29 11.86
N THR A 9 -16.61 5.51 13.17
CA THR A 9 -15.79 4.81 14.18
C THR A 9 -15.98 3.29 14.10
N GLY A 10 -17.22 2.82 13.92
CA GLY A 10 -17.52 1.39 13.78
C GLY A 10 -16.84 0.78 12.54
N VAL A 11 -16.90 1.47 11.40
CA VAL A 11 -16.26 0.97 10.16
C VAL A 11 -14.73 0.97 10.28
N VAL A 12 -14.12 2.01 10.87
CA VAL A 12 -12.67 2.04 11.16
C VAL A 12 -12.30 0.85 12.04
N ALA A 13 -13.06 0.59 13.12
CA ALA A 13 -12.78 -0.54 14.01
C ALA A 13 -12.87 -1.90 13.29
N VAL A 14 -13.89 -2.10 12.44
CA VAL A 14 -14.05 -3.34 11.67
C VAL A 14 -12.89 -3.54 10.69
N PHE A 15 -12.51 -2.50 9.94
CA PHE A 15 -11.38 -2.61 9.01
C PHE A 15 -10.05 -2.79 9.74
N SER A 16 -9.82 -2.12 10.88
CA SER A 16 -8.63 -2.38 11.70
C SER A 16 -8.58 -3.82 12.20
N ALA A 17 -9.70 -4.38 12.67
CA ALA A 17 -9.77 -5.78 13.10
C ALA A 17 -9.53 -6.75 11.92
N LEU A 18 -10.07 -6.46 10.74
CA LEU A 18 -9.83 -7.25 9.53
C LEU A 18 -8.34 -7.18 9.12
N HIS A 19 -7.73 -6.01 9.20
CA HIS A 19 -6.31 -5.82 8.94
C HIS A 19 -5.45 -6.69 9.88
N VAL A 20 -5.73 -6.67 11.20
CA VAL A 20 -5.07 -7.54 12.19
C VAL A 20 -5.27 -9.01 11.82
N THR A 21 -6.50 -9.41 11.51
CA THR A 21 -6.80 -10.81 11.16
C THR A 21 -5.99 -11.28 9.96
N LEU A 22 -5.95 -10.47 8.88
CA LEU A 22 -5.18 -10.78 7.69
C LEU A 22 -3.67 -10.79 7.96
N TYR A 23 -3.18 -9.91 8.83
CA TYR A 23 -1.78 -9.93 9.25
C TYR A 23 -1.40 -11.24 9.97
N LEU A 24 -2.30 -11.78 10.80
CA LEU A 24 -2.03 -12.99 11.59
C LEU A 24 -2.05 -14.27 10.75
N LEU A 25 -2.68 -14.26 9.58
CA LEU A 25 -2.73 -15.43 8.70
C LEU A 25 -1.33 -15.79 8.19
N PRO A 26 -0.98 -17.09 8.17
CA PRO A 26 0.28 -17.53 7.57
C PRO A 26 0.29 -17.20 6.08
N THR A 27 1.42 -16.76 5.58
CA THR A 27 1.61 -16.40 4.17
C THR A 27 2.92 -16.99 3.67
N PRO A 28 2.96 -17.52 2.43
CA PRO A 28 4.20 -17.85 1.73
C PRO A 28 4.82 -16.63 1.03
N LEU A 29 4.17 -15.47 1.13
CA LEU A 29 4.57 -14.24 0.46
C LEU A 29 5.58 -13.47 1.31
N TRP A 30 6.25 -12.50 0.69
CA TRP A 30 7.15 -11.58 1.37
C TRP A 30 6.40 -10.65 2.34
N ARG A 31 5.21 -10.19 1.92
CA ARG A 31 4.31 -9.37 2.73
C ARG A 31 3.17 -10.21 3.32
N ASN A 32 2.53 -9.71 4.36
CA ASN A 32 1.35 -10.35 4.94
C ASN A 32 0.09 -10.13 4.08
N TRP A 33 -0.98 -10.90 4.32
CA TRP A 33 -2.22 -10.79 3.56
C TRP A 33 -2.91 -9.42 3.67
N ALA A 34 -2.63 -8.63 4.70
CA ALA A 34 -3.23 -7.31 4.86
C ALA A 34 -2.83 -6.34 3.75
N VAL A 35 -1.72 -6.57 3.04
CA VAL A 35 -1.30 -5.72 1.90
C VAL A 35 -2.39 -5.61 0.83
N PHE A 36 -3.18 -6.65 0.62
CA PHE A 36 -4.28 -6.64 -0.35
C PHE A 36 -5.53 -5.90 0.14
N LEU A 37 -5.62 -5.61 1.44
CA LEU A 37 -6.68 -4.78 2.01
C LEU A 37 -6.40 -3.28 1.88
N LEU A 38 -5.12 -2.87 1.79
CA LEU A 38 -4.70 -1.47 1.82
C LEU A 38 -5.47 -0.58 0.81
N PRO A 39 -5.57 -0.95 -0.49
CA PRO A 39 -6.28 -0.11 -1.44
C PRO A 39 -7.78 -0.02 -1.12
N ILE A 40 -8.38 -1.08 -0.61
CA ILE A 40 -9.80 -1.14 -0.22
C ILE A 40 -10.05 -0.17 0.95
N GLU A 41 -9.20 -0.18 1.97
CA GLU A 41 -9.25 0.76 3.10
C GLU A 41 -9.17 2.20 2.60
N GLY A 42 -8.22 2.51 1.72
CA GLY A 42 -8.05 3.84 1.15
C GLY A 42 -9.25 4.32 0.35
N ILE A 43 -9.82 3.47 -0.51
CA ILE A 43 -10.99 3.79 -1.33
C ILE A 43 -12.23 4.00 -0.46
N ILE A 44 -12.48 3.15 0.51
CA ILE A 44 -13.70 3.16 1.33
C ILE A 44 -13.65 4.24 2.40
N LEU A 45 -12.56 4.30 3.16
CA LEU A 45 -12.42 5.20 4.31
C LEU A 45 -11.88 6.57 3.93
N GLY A 46 -11.26 6.67 2.74
CA GLY A 46 -10.51 7.85 2.31
C GLY A 46 -9.11 7.92 2.93
N PRO A 47 -8.29 8.91 2.53
CA PRO A 47 -6.86 8.90 2.84
C PRO A 47 -6.57 8.97 4.34
N SER A 48 -7.20 9.86 5.09
CA SER A 48 -6.85 10.08 6.50
C SER A 48 -7.41 8.99 7.41
N ALA A 49 -8.70 8.62 7.25
CA ALA A 49 -9.30 7.58 8.08
C ALA A 49 -8.71 6.21 7.76
N GLY A 50 -8.48 5.92 6.46
CA GLY A 50 -7.81 4.70 6.03
C GLY A 50 -6.38 4.60 6.56
N PHE A 51 -5.61 5.69 6.50
CA PHE A 51 -4.27 5.74 7.09
C PHE A 51 -4.28 5.35 8.58
N LEU A 52 -5.18 5.95 9.37
CA LEU A 52 -5.32 5.62 10.79
C LEU A 52 -5.76 4.17 11.01
N THR A 53 -6.67 3.66 10.19
CA THR A 53 -7.13 2.28 10.24
C THR A 53 -5.97 1.30 10.03
N ALA A 54 -5.19 1.50 8.99
CA ALA A 54 -4.03 0.67 8.69
C ALA A 54 -2.93 0.82 9.76
N LEU A 55 -2.71 2.03 10.29
CA LEU A 55 -1.74 2.25 11.37
C LEU A 55 -2.13 1.47 12.64
N ILE A 56 -3.41 1.51 13.02
CA ILE A 56 -3.93 0.75 14.17
C ILE A 56 -3.85 -0.76 13.87
N GLY A 57 -4.33 -1.21 12.71
CA GLY A 57 -4.35 -2.62 12.34
C GLY A 57 -2.95 -3.21 12.25
N SER A 58 -2.06 -2.53 11.53
CA SER A 58 -0.66 -2.92 11.36
C SER A 58 0.09 -2.92 12.70
N GLY A 59 -0.10 -1.91 13.53
CA GLY A 59 0.51 -1.82 14.86
C GLY A 59 0.04 -2.92 15.80
N LEU A 60 -1.28 -3.11 15.93
CA LEU A 60 -1.85 -4.16 16.78
C LEU A 60 -1.45 -5.56 16.31
N GLY A 61 -1.47 -5.82 15.01
CA GLY A 61 -1.04 -7.10 14.46
C GLY A 61 0.38 -7.45 14.90
N ARG A 62 1.29 -6.50 14.86
CA ARG A 62 2.70 -6.68 15.24
C ARG A 62 2.94 -6.73 16.74
N ILE A 63 2.08 -6.14 17.55
CA ILE A 63 2.08 -6.34 19.00
C ILE A 63 1.68 -7.79 19.33
N ILE A 64 0.67 -8.33 18.63
CA ILE A 64 0.18 -9.71 18.87
C ILE A 64 1.17 -10.74 18.34
N LYS A 65 1.74 -10.52 17.14
CA LYS A 65 2.72 -11.39 16.49
C LYS A 65 3.95 -10.58 16.09
N PRO A 66 4.90 -10.37 17.02
CA PRO A 66 6.12 -9.61 16.75
C PRO A 66 6.97 -10.27 15.67
N THR A 67 7.50 -9.48 14.75
CA THR A 67 8.49 -9.89 13.76
C THR A 67 9.69 -8.95 13.81
N PRO A 68 10.92 -9.42 13.48
CA PRO A 68 12.11 -8.56 13.51
C PRO A 68 11.98 -7.33 12.61
N ASP A 69 11.23 -7.46 11.54
CA ASP A 69 10.99 -6.45 10.49
C ASP A 69 9.74 -5.59 10.72
N TRP A 70 9.20 -5.57 11.94
CA TRP A 70 7.95 -4.88 12.29
C TRP A 70 7.89 -3.42 11.84
N MET A 71 9.02 -2.71 11.87
CA MET A 71 9.13 -1.29 11.52
C MET A 71 8.68 -1.00 10.08
N PHE A 72 8.98 -1.91 9.15
CA PHE A 72 8.64 -1.68 7.74
C PHE A 72 7.14 -1.56 7.53
N GLY A 73 6.37 -2.52 7.99
CA GLY A 73 4.94 -2.54 7.73
C GLY A 73 4.16 -1.47 8.49
N VAL A 74 4.54 -1.14 9.72
CA VAL A 74 3.86 -0.08 10.50
C VAL A 74 3.89 1.28 9.79
N ILE A 75 4.89 1.52 8.95
CA ILE A 75 5.02 2.76 8.17
C ILE A 75 4.50 2.58 6.74
N ALA A 76 4.87 1.47 6.09
CA ALA A 76 4.60 1.25 4.68
C ALA A 76 3.10 1.01 4.39
N GLU A 77 2.45 0.16 5.18
CA GLU A 77 1.04 -0.18 4.99
C GLU A 77 0.12 1.06 5.09
N PRO A 78 0.20 1.91 6.14
CA PRO A 78 -0.60 3.13 6.19
C PRO A 78 -0.34 4.09 5.03
N LEU A 79 0.91 4.18 4.54
CA LEU A 79 1.24 5.05 3.41
C LEU A 79 0.62 4.53 2.10
N GLY A 80 0.61 3.21 1.88
CA GLY A 80 -0.10 2.58 0.77
C GLY A 80 -1.60 2.92 0.79
N VAL A 81 -2.25 2.79 1.95
CA VAL A 81 -3.66 3.17 2.15
C VAL A 81 -3.91 4.64 1.86
N PHE A 82 -3.04 5.51 2.37
CA PHE A 82 -3.13 6.96 2.16
C PHE A 82 -3.09 7.31 0.67
N VAL A 83 -2.15 6.72 -0.06
CA VAL A 83 -2.01 6.91 -1.51
C VAL A 83 -3.25 6.40 -2.25
N ALA A 84 -3.76 5.22 -1.93
CA ALA A 84 -5.00 4.70 -2.53
C ALA A 84 -6.18 5.67 -2.34
N GLY A 85 -6.35 6.21 -1.13
CA GLY A 85 -7.40 7.18 -0.83
C GLY A 85 -7.23 8.51 -1.58
N LEU A 86 -5.99 8.98 -1.77
CA LEU A 86 -5.71 10.18 -2.57
C LEU A 86 -6.04 9.95 -4.04
N LEU A 87 -5.63 8.81 -4.62
CA LEU A 87 -5.91 8.46 -6.01
C LEU A 87 -7.41 8.32 -6.27
N ALA A 88 -8.14 7.67 -5.37
CA ALA A 88 -9.59 7.56 -5.44
C ALA A 88 -10.31 8.92 -5.44
N LYS A 89 -9.71 9.93 -4.80
CA LYS A 89 -10.17 11.34 -4.82
C LYS A 89 -9.60 12.17 -5.98
N GLY A 90 -8.91 11.59 -6.94
CA GLY A 90 -8.29 12.30 -8.06
C GLY A 90 -7.07 13.15 -7.71
N LYS A 91 -6.48 12.98 -6.54
CA LYS A 91 -5.38 13.81 -6.03
C LYS A 91 -4.01 13.20 -6.36
N TRP A 92 -3.52 13.41 -7.58
CA TRP A 92 -2.24 12.87 -8.03
C TRP A 92 -1.00 13.65 -7.52
N LYS A 93 -1.10 14.97 -7.33
CA LYS A 93 0.05 15.82 -6.95
C LYS A 93 0.73 15.39 -5.64
N PRO A 94 0.00 15.18 -4.51
CA PRO A 94 0.63 14.69 -3.30
C PRO A 94 1.21 13.28 -3.44
N VAL A 95 0.65 12.42 -4.31
CA VAL A 95 1.20 11.08 -4.56
C VAL A 95 2.53 11.20 -5.30
N ILE A 96 2.64 12.06 -6.32
CA ILE A 96 3.93 12.35 -6.97
C ILE A 96 4.95 12.87 -5.94
N ALA A 97 4.56 13.75 -5.02
CA ALA A 97 5.47 14.24 -3.99
C ALA A 97 5.98 13.10 -3.08
N VAL A 98 5.13 12.16 -2.70
CA VAL A 98 5.54 10.96 -1.94
C VAL A 98 6.57 10.16 -2.73
N TYR A 99 6.29 9.85 -4.01
CA TYR A 99 7.23 9.10 -4.85
C TYR A 99 8.54 9.86 -5.08
N ALA A 100 8.47 11.18 -5.31
CA ALA A 100 9.68 12.01 -5.50
C ALA A 100 10.59 11.98 -4.26
N VAL A 101 10.02 12.02 -3.06
CA VAL A 101 10.79 11.92 -1.81
C VAL A 101 11.37 10.53 -1.65
N LEU A 102 10.55 9.48 -1.74
CA LEU A 102 10.99 8.12 -1.45
C LEU A 102 11.96 7.59 -2.51
N LEU A 103 11.59 7.67 -3.79
CA LEU A 103 12.43 7.21 -4.91
C LEU A 103 13.64 8.12 -5.11
N GLY A 104 13.45 9.44 -5.00
CA GLY A 104 14.55 10.40 -5.09
C GLY A 104 15.63 10.14 -4.04
N SER A 105 15.22 9.94 -2.77
CA SER A 105 16.15 9.59 -1.70
C SER A 105 16.88 8.28 -1.96
N TYR A 106 16.21 7.30 -2.55
CA TYR A 106 16.83 6.03 -2.93
C TYR A 106 17.88 6.23 -4.02
N LEU A 107 17.58 6.98 -5.09
CA LEU A 107 18.48 7.18 -6.23
C LEU A 107 19.71 8.06 -5.91
N ILE A 108 19.56 9.02 -4.99
CA ILE A 108 20.68 9.88 -4.56
C ILE A 108 21.49 9.30 -3.39
N HIS A 109 21.13 8.12 -2.88
CA HIS A 109 21.82 7.52 -1.74
C HIS A 109 23.28 7.18 -2.11
N PRO A 110 24.25 7.46 -1.23
CA PRO A 110 25.69 7.26 -1.49
C PRO A 110 26.11 5.85 -1.92
N VAL A 111 25.31 4.84 -1.61
CA VAL A 111 25.51 3.45 -2.06
C VAL A 111 25.66 3.37 -3.59
N TYR A 112 24.96 4.23 -4.35
CA TYR A 112 25.07 4.26 -5.82
C TYR A 112 26.35 4.95 -6.31
N PHE A 113 26.88 5.90 -5.54
CA PHE A 113 28.09 6.63 -5.90
C PHE A 113 29.37 5.93 -5.44
N GLY A 114 29.26 4.98 -4.49
CA GLY A 114 30.39 4.20 -3.95
C GLY A 114 30.73 2.93 -4.75
N GLY A 115 30.12 2.71 -5.91
CA GLY A 115 30.38 1.53 -6.75
C GLY A 115 29.68 0.24 -6.31
N GLN A 116 28.93 0.25 -5.23
CA GLN A 116 28.10 -0.85 -4.74
C GLN A 116 26.64 -0.64 -5.17
N MET A 117 26.33 -0.94 -6.43
CA MET A 117 24.99 -0.72 -6.95
C MET A 117 24.07 -1.91 -6.62
N LEU A 118 22.92 -1.60 -6.01
CA LEU A 118 21.80 -2.52 -6.02
C LEU A 118 21.24 -2.65 -7.45
N PRO A 119 20.88 -3.85 -7.92
CA PRO A 119 20.38 -4.02 -9.27
C PRO A 119 19.11 -3.21 -9.51
N LEU A 120 19.08 -2.29 -10.46
CA LEU A 120 17.92 -1.42 -10.73
C LEU A 120 16.68 -2.20 -11.19
N TRP A 121 16.86 -3.40 -11.75
CA TRP A 121 15.74 -4.24 -12.14
C TRP A 121 14.88 -4.65 -10.94
N THR A 122 15.44 -4.68 -9.73
CA THR A 122 14.71 -5.07 -8.50
C THR A 122 13.62 -4.08 -8.09
N ILE A 123 13.60 -2.90 -8.68
CA ILE A 123 12.62 -1.85 -8.40
C ILE A 123 11.87 -1.39 -9.67
N ILE A 124 11.80 -2.20 -10.71
CA ILE A 124 11.22 -1.80 -12.01
C ILE A 124 9.70 -1.53 -11.92
N ASP A 125 9.01 -2.10 -10.97
CA ASP A 125 7.62 -1.85 -10.62
C ASP A 125 7.38 -0.38 -10.19
N ILE A 126 8.36 0.24 -9.53
CA ILE A 126 8.26 1.61 -8.99
C ILE A 126 8.16 2.66 -10.11
N PRO A 127 9.04 2.70 -11.13
CA PRO A 127 8.85 3.60 -12.28
C PRO A 127 7.53 3.35 -13.03
N VAL A 128 7.10 2.10 -13.15
CA VAL A 128 5.81 1.77 -13.77
C VAL A 128 4.66 2.37 -12.96
N ALA A 129 4.66 2.17 -11.64
CA ALA A 129 3.66 2.77 -10.76
C ALA A 129 3.70 4.29 -10.81
N PHE A 130 4.87 4.91 -10.85
CA PHE A 130 5.02 6.37 -10.97
C PHE A 130 4.32 6.93 -12.22
N ILE A 131 4.51 6.29 -13.37
CA ILE A 131 3.83 6.67 -14.62
C ILE A 131 2.31 6.50 -14.49
N LEU A 132 1.85 5.48 -13.76
CA LEU A 132 0.44 5.16 -13.59
C LEU A 132 -0.27 6.03 -12.52
N ILE A 133 0.44 6.86 -11.75
CA ILE A 133 -0.18 7.77 -10.75
C ILE A 133 -1.23 8.67 -11.40
N TYR A 134 -0.90 9.33 -12.50
CA TYR A 134 -1.82 10.26 -13.16
C TYR A 134 -3.04 9.55 -13.77
N PRO A 135 -2.92 8.47 -14.54
CA PRO A 135 -4.05 7.67 -14.98
C PRO A 135 -4.91 7.14 -13.81
N ALA A 136 -4.29 6.62 -12.76
CA ALA A 136 -5.00 6.11 -11.58
C ALA A 136 -5.84 7.21 -10.90
N ALA A 137 -5.30 8.40 -10.77
CA ALA A 137 -6.02 9.53 -10.17
C ALA A 137 -7.13 10.07 -11.08
N THR A 138 -6.90 10.17 -12.39
CA THR A 138 -7.93 10.66 -13.34
C THR A 138 -9.12 9.71 -13.44
N LEU A 139 -8.86 8.40 -13.34
CA LEU A 139 -9.89 7.39 -13.30
C LEU A 139 -10.45 7.17 -11.87
N GLY A 140 -9.77 7.66 -10.84
CA GLY A 140 -10.11 7.40 -9.44
C GLY A 140 -11.55 7.72 -9.07
N LYS A 141 -12.14 8.79 -9.61
CA LYS A 141 -13.55 9.13 -9.39
C LYS A 141 -14.53 8.02 -9.79
N PHE A 142 -14.18 7.21 -10.79
CA PHE A 142 -15.05 6.14 -11.28
C PHE A 142 -15.19 4.97 -10.28
N VAL A 143 -14.32 4.88 -9.26
CA VAL A 143 -14.54 3.90 -8.17
C VAL A 143 -15.83 4.17 -7.38
N TYR A 144 -16.42 5.35 -7.53
CA TYR A 144 -17.69 5.74 -6.91
C TYR A 144 -18.86 5.77 -7.89
N GLU A 145 -18.64 5.54 -9.19
CA GLU A 145 -19.65 5.56 -10.24
C GLU A 145 -20.16 4.15 -10.59
N LYS A 146 -21.28 4.08 -11.35
CA LYS A 146 -21.94 2.79 -11.69
C LYS A 146 -21.31 2.09 -12.90
N ASP A 147 -20.42 2.75 -13.64
CA ASP A 147 -19.76 2.18 -14.82
C ASP A 147 -18.78 1.08 -14.37
N PHE A 148 -19.17 -0.18 -14.62
CA PHE A 148 -18.41 -1.34 -14.16
C PHE A 148 -17.01 -1.44 -14.79
N LEU A 149 -16.88 -1.12 -16.07
CA LEU A 149 -15.57 -1.18 -16.75
C LEU A 149 -14.60 -0.14 -16.18
N ARG A 150 -15.07 1.12 -16.06
CA ARG A 150 -14.26 2.19 -15.49
C ARG A 150 -13.94 1.98 -14.02
N LEU A 151 -14.90 1.44 -13.25
CA LEU A 151 -14.65 1.02 -11.87
C LEU A 151 -13.54 -0.01 -11.80
N THR A 152 -13.59 -1.05 -12.64
CA THR A 152 -12.59 -2.11 -12.67
C THR A 152 -11.21 -1.55 -13.03
N LEU A 153 -11.10 -0.76 -14.09
CA LEU A 153 -9.85 -0.13 -14.50
C LEU A 153 -9.28 0.79 -13.41
N ALA A 154 -10.12 1.65 -12.84
CA ALA A 154 -9.71 2.56 -11.76
C ALA A 154 -9.21 1.78 -10.53
N SER A 155 -9.97 0.75 -10.11
CA SER A 155 -9.59 -0.08 -8.98
C SER A 155 -8.27 -0.80 -9.23
N THR A 156 -8.08 -1.41 -10.40
CA THR A 156 -6.84 -2.10 -10.77
C THR A 156 -5.63 -1.19 -10.68
N LEU A 157 -5.72 0.02 -11.24
CA LEU A 157 -4.61 0.99 -11.19
C LEU A 157 -4.33 1.46 -9.77
N ILE A 158 -5.37 1.75 -8.98
CA ILE A 158 -5.21 2.19 -7.58
C ILE A 158 -4.59 1.07 -6.75
N PHE A 159 -5.03 -0.18 -6.92
CA PHE A 159 -4.47 -1.33 -6.22
C PHE A 159 -2.98 -1.48 -6.52
N PHE A 160 -2.62 -1.48 -7.79
CA PHE A 160 -1.22 -1.58 -8.20
C PHE A 160 -0.36 -0.46 -7.61
N VAL A 161 -0.73 0.82 -7.80
CA VAL A 161 0.05 1.96 -7.28
C VAL A 161 0.12 1.93 -5.75
N SER A 162 -0.95 1.55 -5.06
CA SER A 162 -0.98 1.42 -3.60
C SER A 162 -0.02 0.34 -3.09
N THR A 163 -0.03 -0.84 -3.72
CA THR A 163 0.84 -1.97 -3.35
C THR A 163 2.30 -1.64 -3.61
N VAL A 164 2.61 -1.02 -4.77
CA VAL A 164 3.97 -0.55 -5.07
C VAL A 164 4.40 0.59 -4.14
N THR A 165 3.48 1.42 -3.65
CA THR A 165 3.82 2.44 -2.63
C THR A 165 4.27 1.80 -1.32
N ASP A 166 3.63 0.71 -0.89
CA ASP A 166 4.09 -0.06 0.26
C ASP A 166 5.51 -0.61 0.01
N SER A 167 5.78 -1.20 -1.16
CA SER A 167 7.10 -1.68 -1.56
C SER A 167 8.15 -0.57 -1.55
N LEU A 168 7.86 0.57 -2.20
CA LEU A 168 8.77 1.73 -2.27
C LEU A 168 9.08 2.27 -0.87
N THR A 169 8.10 2.28 0.03
CA THR A 169 8.30 2.72 1.41
C THR A 169 9.25 1.77 2.16
N ARG A 170 9.11 0.47 1.95
CA ARG A 170 10.04 -0.53 2.53
C ARG A 170 11.46 -0.37 1.98
N VAL A 171 11.59 -0.16 0.68
CA VAL A 171 12.88 0.13 0.02
C VAL A 171 13.51 1.38 0.62
N PHE A 172 12.74 2.47 0.79
CA PHE A 172 13.20 3.70 1.42
C PHE A 172 13.68 3.47 2.86
N LEU A 173 12.91 2.77 3.67
CA LEU A 173 13.29 2.48 5.06
C LEU A 173 14.55 1.62 5.12
N LEU A 174 14.65 0.62 4.25
CA LEU A 174 15.76 -0.31 4.25
C LEU A 174 17.07 0.37 3.84
N VAL A 175 17.10 1.12 2.75
CA VAL A 175 18.33 1.71 2.16
C VAL A 175 18.52 3.17 2.55
N PRO A 176 17.73 4.16 2.11
CA PRO A 176 17.93 5.55 2.49
C PRO A 176 17.90 5.82 3.99
N ALA A 177 16.98 5.20 4.72
CA ALA A 177 16.91 5.32 6.18
C ALA A 177 17.87 4.38 6.92
N ARG A 178 18.67 3.59 6.20
CA ARG A 178 19.75 2.74 6.72
C ARG A 178 19.31 1.67 7.74
N LEU A 179 18.06 1.20 7.68
CA LEU A 179 17.61 0.14 8.60
C LEU A 179 18.38 -1.17 8.38
N TYR A 180 18.96 -1.41 7.20
CA TYR A 180 19.82 -2.57 6.97
C TYR A 180 21.02 -2.61 7.94
N GLU A 181 21.59 -1.45 8.28
CA GLU A 181 22.69 -1.37 9.27
C GLU A 181 22.19 -1.65 10.69
N PHE A 182 20.99 -1.15 11.03
CA PHE A 182 20.36 -1.45 12.31
C PHE A 182 20.14 -2.97 12.51
N PHE A 183 19.87 -3.70 11.43
CA PHE A 183 19.76 -5.16 11.45
C PHE A 183 21.13 -5.88 11.34
N GLY A 184 22.23 -5.16 11.29
CA GLY A 184 23.56 -5.72 11.15
C GLY A 184 23.82 -6.39 9.79
N LEU A 185 23.07 -6.02 8.75
CA LEU A 185 23.24 -6.58 7.42
C LEU A 185 24.41 -5.89 6.71
N SER A 186 25.33 -6.67 6.16
CA SER A 186 26.30 -6.15 5.20
C SER A 186 25.60 -5.83 3.88
N PHE A 187 26.24 -4.99 3.05
CA PHE A 187 25.68 -4.62 1.75
C PHE A 187 25.49 -5.84 0.82
N ASP A 188 26.41 -6.79 0.84
CA ASP A 188 26.30 -8.03 0.03
C ASP A 188 25.13 -8.89 0.48
N ILE A 189 24.92 -9.04 1.79
CA ILE A 189 23.75 -9.72 2.33
C ILE A 189 22.47 -9.00 1.93
N LEU A 190 22.44 -7.67 2.03
CA LEU A 190 21.32 -6.86 1.61
C LEU A 190 20.99 -7.09 0.13
N ARG A 191 21.97 -7.06 -0.76
CA ARG A 191 21.79 -7.25 -2.20
C ARG A 191 21.30 -8.68 -2.52
N ASP A 192 22.04 -9.69 -2.06
CA ASP A 192 21.90 -11.05 -2.58
C ASP A 192 20.80 -11.85 -1.87
N TYR A 193 20.49 -11.52 -0.62
CA TYR A 193 19.49 -12.25 0.19
C TYR A 193 18.21 -11.46 0.46
N VAL A 194 18.21 -10.15 0.31
CA VAL A 194 17.02 -9.32 0.54
C VAL A 194 16.48 -8.74 -0.75
N PHE A 195 17.28 -7.95 -1.48
CA PHE A 195 16.81 -7.24 -2.66
C PHE A 195 16.49 -8.16 -3.84
N VAL A 196 17.39 -9.06 -4.20
CA VAL A 196 17.21 -9.94 -5.36
C VAL A 196 16.06 -10.92 -5.15
N PRO A 197 15.99 -11.71 -4.07
CA PRO A 197 14.85 -12.59 -3.84
C PRO A 197 13.56 -11.83 -3.55
N GLY A 198 13.64 -10.73 -2.79
CA GLY A 198 12.50 -9.90 -2.43
C GLY A 198 11.83 -9.25 -3.63
N ALA A 199 12.59 -8.84 -4.65
CA ALA A 199 12.05 -8.26 -5.87
C ALA A 199 11.14 -9.24 -6.63
N ILE A 200 11.57 -10.49 -6.78
CA ILE A 200 10.78 -11.52 -7.47
C ILE A 200 9.46 -11.74 -6.75
N LEU A 201 9.49 -11.87 -5.43
CA LEU A 201 8.28 -12.02 -4.63
C LEU A 201 7.40 -10.76 -4.67
N SER A 202 7.99 -9.56 -4.65
CA SER A 202 7.25 -8.29 -4.78
C SER A 202 6.48 -8.22 -6.10
N PHE A 203 7.09 -8.60 -7.22
CA PHE A 203 6.42 -8.62 -8.53
C PHE A 203 5.26 -9.62 -8.58
N VAL A 204 5.41 -10.78 -7.95
CA VAL A 204 4.31 -11.75 -7.80
C VAL A 204 3.18 -11.14 -6.97
N GLU A 205 3.49 -10.48 -5.86
CA GLU A 205 2.51 -9.83 -5.00
C GLU A 205 1.78 -8.68 -5.70
N ASP A 206 2.47 -7.89 -6.52
CA ASP A 206 1.84 -6.85 -7.33
C ASP A 206 0.88 -7.43 -8.38
N GLY A 207 1.24 -8.54 -9.02
CA GLY A 207 0.33 -9.29 -9.89
C GLY A 207 -0.89 -9.82 -9.16
N LEU A 208 -0.69 -10.39 -7.96
CA LEU A 208 -1.79 -10.83 -7.08
C LEU A 208 -2.69 -9.68 -6.65
N ALA A 209 -2.13 -8.50 -6.37
CA ALA A 209 -2.93 -7.32 -6.01
C ALA A 209 -3.90 -6.95 -7.13
N ILE A 210 -3.48 -7.02 -8.39
CA ILE A 210 -4.35 -6.79 -9.55
C ILE A 210 -5.49 -7.82 -9.60
N ILE A 211 -5.17 -9.10 -9.44
CA ILE A 211 -6.16 -10.18 -9.46
C ILE A 211 -7.17 -9.99 -8.31
N ILE A 212 -6.70 -9.70 -7.11
CA ILE A 212 -7.55 -9.46 -5.94
C ILE A 212 -8.39 -8.18 -6.12
N ALA A 213 -7.86 -7.14 -6.76
CA ALA A 213 -8.64 -5.95 -7.10
C ALA A 213 -9.89 -6.32 -7.93
N ILE A 214 -9.70 -7.16 -8.94
CA ILE A 214 -10.78 -7.56 -9.86
C ILE A 214 -11.75 -8.52 -9.18
N LEU A 215 -11.25 -9.55 -8.51
CA LEU A 215 -12.08 -10.64 -7.98
C LEU A 215 -12.74 -10.32 -6.63
N VAL A 216 -12.12 -9.48 -5.81
CA VAL A 216 -12.58 -9.16 -4.45
C VAL A 216 -12.90 -7.67 -4.31
N GLY A 217 -11.96 -6.80 -4.67
CA GLY A 217 -12.08 -5.36 -4.46
C GLY A 217 -13.28 -4.76 -5.19
N VAL A 218 -13.42 -5.03 -6.49
CA VAL A 218 -14.53 -4.50 -7.31
C VAL A 218 -15.89 -5.00 -6.81
N PRO A 219 -16.13 -6.33 -6.60
CA PRO A 219 -17.38 -6.81 -6.04
C PRO A 219 -17.70 -6.23 -4.66
N LEU A 220 -16.70 -6.09 -3.79
CA LEU A 220 -16.88 -5.51 -2.47
C LEU A 220 -17.31 -4.04 -2.55
N ILE A 221 -16.65 -3.23 -3.38
CA ILE A 221 -17.02 -1.82 -3.60
C ILE A 221 -18.47 -1.73 -4.14
N VAL A 222 -18.85 -2.60 -5.08
CA VAL A 222 -20.21 -2.65 -5.62
C VAL A 222 -21.24 -3.06 -4.56
N ALA A 223 -20.92 -4.05 -3.72
CA ALA A 223 -21.78 -4.49 -2.63
C ALA A 223 -22.00 -3.38 -1.58
N LEU A 224 -20.94 -2.73 -1.18
CA LEU A 224 -20.99 -1.65 -0.18
C LEU A 224 -21.79 -0.43 -0.67
N ARG A 225 -21.80 -0.15 -1.97
CA ARG A 225 -22.63 0.93 -2.54
C ARG A 225 -24.14 0.69 -2.37
N LYS A 226 -24.57 -0.55 -2.24
CA LYS A 226 -25.98 -0.90 -2.01
C LYS A 226 -26.44 -0.63 -0.58
N VAL A 227 -25.51 -0.42 0.34
CA VAL A 227 -25.81 -0.13 1.74
C VAL A 227 -26.10 1.36 1.88
N SER A 228 -27.39 1.72 1.99
CA SER A 228 -27.87 3.10 2.03
C SER A 228 -27.33 3.93 3.20
N ALA A 229 -26.85 3.28 4.26
CA ALA A 229 -26.25 3.93 5.41
C ALA A 229 -24.89 4.59 5.15
N PHE A 230 -24.26 4.26 4.00
CA PHE A 230 -22.90 4.71 3.70
C PHE A 230 -22.87 5.65 2.49
N LYS A 231 -22.31 6.84 2.68
CA LYS A 231 -21.84 7.70 1.56
C LYS A 231 -20.33 7.54 1.45
N TYR A 232 -19.85 7.12 0.31
CA TYR A 232 -18.42 6.92 0.05
C TYR A 232 -17.79 8.12 -0.64
N PRO A 233 -16.50 8.43 -0.34
CA PRO A 233 -15.74 7.96 0.82
C PRO A 233 -16.32 8.48 2.14
N LEU A 234 -16.05 7.79 3.23
CA LEU A 234 -16.55 8.14 4.57
C LEU A 234 -15.90 9.40 5.18
N THR A 235 -15.16 10.17 4.39
CA THR A 235 -14.47 11.41 4.83
C THR A 235 -15.25 12.65 4.47
#